data_f7932de591f48f053c0ab4a8bee418f1
#
_entry.id   f7932de591f48f053c0ab4a8bee418f1
#
_cell.length_a   1.000
_cell.length_b   1.000
_cell.length_c   1.000
_cell.angle_alpha   90.00
_cell.angle_beta   90.00
_cell.angle_gamma   90.00
#
_symmetry.space_group_name_H-M   'P 1'
#
loop_
_entity.id
_entity.type
_entity.pdbx_description
1 polymer ?
#
loop_
_entity_poly.entity_id
_entity_poly.type
_entity_poly.pdbx_seq_one_letter_code
_entity_poly.pdbx_strand_id
1 'polypeptide(L)'
;MDINDIKSYADAVRVLQELPVISGDIPKRMLSMRVFGNSKYFEKHVERRLMSIVRQGMGEASELGEGELDLIGIVPHPKPVLMGGGGQFTLNGAKLSLELFPDGTALYPETLKIFQWTHINVEQIVMIENLSSYHQWLRVRQPIRELVIYTGGFPHGVLQLFLRGLWNRLQTKNASISIFHWGDIDLGGIQIYRFLQRDCPFDIHPLFMDEGTLRQFGEVCREQPDRYRQKANDLLQSESYANWHVLLETMAQTGLRLEQEAIPDEFVQEVF
;
A
#
# COMPACT_ATOMS: atom_id res chain seq x y z
N MET A 1 34.31 -9.31 7.81
CA MET A 1 33.19 -9.57 6.90
C MET A 1 33.22 -11.07 6.58
N ASP A 2 32.20 -11.82 6.97
CA ASP A 2 32.13 -13.27 6.74
C ASP A 2 31.96 -13.55 5.24
N ILE A 3 32.58 -14.64 4.72
CA ILE A 3 32.44 -15.08 3.31
C ILE A 3 30.96 -15.30 2.95
N ASN A 4 30.16 -15.78 3.91
CA ASN A 4 28.72 -15.95 3.73
C ASN A 4 28.00 -14.59 3.53
N ASP A 5 28.46 -13.53 4.16
CA ASP A 5 27.95 -12.17 3.97
C ASP A 5 28.23 -11.66 2.54
N ILE A 6 29.46 -11.85 2.06
CA ILE A 6 29.86 -11.43 0.70
C ILE A 6 28.99 -12.12 -0.36
N LYS A 7 28.79 -13.43 -0.24
CA LYS A 7 27.94 -14.20 -1.15
C LYS A 7 26.51 -13.73 -1.13
N SER A 8 25.94 -13.52 0.07
CA SER A 8 24.57 -13.04 0.26
C SER A 8 24.35 -11.66 -0.38
N TYR A 9 25.33 -10.75 -0.27
CA TYR A 9 25.27 -9.46 -0.95
C TYR A 9 25.39 -9.59 -2.48
N ALA A 10 26.31 -10.42 -2.99
CA ALA A 10 26.45 -10.67 -4.40
C ALA A 10 25.18 -11.25 -5.02
N ASP A 11 24.54 -12.18 -4.33
CA ASP A 11 23.28 -12.77 -4.78
C ASP A 11 22.13 -11.75 -4.73
N ALA A 12 22.06 -10.86 -3.74
CA ALA A 12 21.10 -9.77 -3.69
C ALA A 12 21.30 -8.78 -4.85
N VAL A 13 22.54 -8.44 -5.20
CA VAL A 13 22.85 -7.59 -6.36
C VAL A 13 22.41 -8.25 -7.66
N ARG A 14 22.61 -9.56 -7.85
CA ARG A 14 22.11 -10.30 -9.02
C ARG A 14 20.60 -10.18 -9.16
N VAL A 15 19.86 -10.29 -8.06
CA VAL A 15 18.40 -10.09 -8.06
C VAL A 15 18.06 -8.66 -8.49
N LEU A 16 18.70 -7.64 -7.89
CA LEU A 16 18.44 -6.23 -8.22
C LEU A 16 18.75 -5.90 -9.69
N GLN A 17 19.72 -6.57 -10.30
CA GLN A 17 20.04 -6.42 -11.73
C GLN A 17 19.00 -7.01 -12.66
N GLU A 18 18.27 -8.04 -12.20
CA GLU A 18 17.19 -8.69 -12.97
C GLU A 18 15.87 -7.92 -12.93
N LEU A 19 15.58 -7.19 -11.83
CA LEU A 19 14.30 -6.51 -11.64
C LEU A 19 13.93 -5.52 -12.76
N PRO A 20 14.84 -4.68 -13.30
CA PRO A 20 14.52 -3.73 -14.37
C PRO A 20 14.06 -4.39 -15.68
N VAL A 21 14.39 -5.67 -15.88
CA VAL A 21 14.02 -6.45 -17.08
C VAL A 21 12.65 -7.10 -16.91
N ILE A 22 12.11 -7.10 -15.69
CA ILE A 22 10.83 -7.73 -15.34
C ILE A 22 9.73 -6.68 -15.43
N SER A 23 8.75 -6.90 -16.28
CA SER A 23 7.59 -6.03 -16.36
C SER A 23 6.55 -6.44 -15.32
N GLY A 24 6.31 -5.58 -14.31
CA GLY A 24 5.35 -5.81 -13.24
C GLY A 24 5.91 -6.68 -12.11
N ASP A 25 5.06 -7.51 -11.53
CA ASP A 25 5.43 -8.35 -10.39
C ASP A 25 5.99 -9.71 -10.82
N ILE A 26 6.93 -10.24 -10.04
CA ILE A 26 7.44 -11.60 -10.18
C ILE A 26 7.26 -12.40 -8.89
N PRO A 27 6.65 -13.61 -8.93
CA PRO A 27 6.61 -14.49 -7.78
C PRO A 27 8.00 -14.90 -7.31
N LYS A 28 8.26 -14.89 -5.99
CA LYS A 28 9.55 -15.24 -5.35
C LYS A 28 10.17 -16.52 -5.92
N ARG A 29 9.37 -17.57 -6.11
CA ARG A 29 9.85 -18.86 -6.65
C ARG A 29 10.24 -18.79 -8.11
N MET A 30 9.52 -18.01 -8.91
CA MET A 30 9.86 -17.82 -10.33
C MET A 30 11.15 -17.00 -10.45
N LEU A 31 11.30 -15.93 -9.67
CA LEU A 31 12.54 -15.16 -9.57
C LEU A 31 13.72 -16.07 -9.16
N SER A 32 13.52 -16.89 -8.14
CA SER A 32 14.54 -17.82 -7.64
C SER A 32 14.98 -18.82 -8.71
N MET A 33 14.04 -19.38 -9.48
CA MET A 33 14.37 -20.24 -10.61
C MET A 33 15.13 -19.51 -11.71
N ARG A 34 14.70 -18.29 -12.06
CA ARG A 34 15.31 -17.48 -13.11
C ARG A 34 16.76 -17.10 -12.79
N VAL A 35 17.02 -16.64 -11.56
CA VAL A 35 18.35 -16.12 -11.15
C VAL A 35 19.30 -17.25 -10.71
N PHE A 36 18.76 -18.27 -10.02
CA PHE A 36 19.58 -19.25 -9.30
C PHE A 36 19.37 -20.70 -9.76
N GLY A 37 18.40 -20.98 -10.63
CA GLY A 37 18.09 -22.33 -11.07
C GLY A 37 17.48 -23.23 -9.99
N ASN A 38 17.09 -22.67 -8.83
CA ASN A 38 16.51 -23.38 -7.69
C ASN A 38 15.38 -22.57 -7.08
N SER A 39 14.16 -23.13 -7.03
CA SER A 39 12.95 -22.40 -6.61
C SER A 39 12.93 -21.93 -5.16
N LYS A 40 13.77 -22.46 -4.28
CA LYS A 40 13.82 -22.14 -2.85
C LYS A 40 15.10 -21.39 -2.45
N TYR A 41 16.02 -21.14 -3.38
CA TYR A 41 17.31 -20.53 -3.06
C TYR A 41 17.13 -19.09 -2.57
N PHE A 42 16.31 -18.31 -3.23
CA PHE A 42 16.01 -16.92 -2.87
C PHE A 42 15.50 -16.80 -1.42
N GLU A 43 14.44 -17.54 -1.09
CA GLU A 43 13.82 -17.52 0.24
C GLU A 43 14.82 -17.89 1.36
N LYS A 44 15.70 -18.89 1.08
CA LYS A 44 16.63 -19.40 2.09
C LYS A 44 17.88 -18.55 2.29
N HIS A 45 18.37 -17.91 1.23
CA HIS A 45 19.72 -17.33 1.24
C HIS A 45 19.80 -15.85 0.89
N VAL A 46 18.78 -15.28 0.23
CA VAL A 46 18.83 -13.93 -0.34
C VAL A 46 17.80 -12.99 0.26
N GLU A 47 16.58 -13.46 0.48
CA GLU A 47 15.42 -12.66 0.85
C GLU A 47 15.70 -11.72 2.03
N ARG A 48 16.21 -12.26 3.14
CA ARG A 48 16.52 -11.47 4.34
C ARG A 48 17.52 -10.35 4.07
N ARG A 49 18.53 -10.60 3.24
CA ARG A 49 19.53 -9.61 2.88
C ARG A 49 18.94 -8.54 1.97
N LEU A 50 18.15 -8.94 0.98
CA LEU A 50 17.49 -8.02 0.08
C LEU A 50 16.50 -7.11 0.82
N MET A 51 15.70 -7.65 1.74
CA MET A 51 14.84 -6.86 2.61
C MET A 51 15.62 -5.81 3.40
N SER A 52 16.76 -6.17 3.96
CA SER A 52 17.64 -5.22 4.68
C SER A 52 18.12 -4.09 3.75
N ILE A 53 18.44 -4.37 2.49
CA ILE A 53 18.86 -3.36 1.51
C ILE A 53 17.69 -2.45 1.15
N VAL A 54 16.50 -3.02 0.90
CA VAL A 54 15.29 -2.24 0.60
C VAL A 54 14.94 -1.30 1.75
N ARG A 55 14.98 -1.80 3.01
CA ARG A 55 14.76 -0.98 4.21
C ARG A 55 15.72 0.20 4.30
N GLN A 56 17.00 -0.05 4.10
CA GLN A 56 18.00 1.02 4.12
C GLN A 56 17.76 2.07 3.03
N GLY A 57 17.31 1.65 1.86
CA GLY A 57 16.93 2.56 0.77
C GLY A 57 15.68 3.39 1.05
N MET A 58 14.80 2.94 1.94
CA MET A 58 13.58 3.65 2.33
C MET A 58 13.76 4.60 3.52
N GLY A 59 14.90 4.56 4.20
CA GLY A 59 15.21 5.38 5.37
C GLY A 59 14.99 4.67 6.71
N GLU A 60 15.52 5.26 7.79
CA GLU A 60 15.69 4.62 9.11
C GLU A 60 14.40 4.23 9.85
N ALA A 61 13.26 4.73 9.43
CA ALA A 61 12.00 4.59 10.16
C ALA A 61 11.15 3.38 9.78
N SER A 62 11.64 2.51 8.89
CA SER A 62 10.81 1.42 8.37
C SER A 62 10.66 0.28 9.39
N GLU A 63 9.53 0.25 10.11
CA GLU A 63 8.98 -0.96 10.73
C GLU A 63 8.19 -1.76 9.69
N LEU A 64 8.80 -1.98 8.54
CA LEU A 64 8.16 -2.68 7.45
C LEU A 64 7.94 -4.15 7.83
N GLY A 65 6.71 -4.59 7.71
CA GLY A 65 6.31 -5.98 7.87
C GLY A 65 6.66 -6.83 6.64
N GLU A 66 5.88 -7.87 6.38
CA GLU A 66 6.14 -8.85 5.31
C GLU A 66 6.00 -8.31 3.87
N GLY A 67 5.55 -7.07 3.65
CA GLY A 67 5.25 -6.49 2.32
C GLY A 67 6.38 -5.71 1.62
N GLU A 68 7.58 -5.64 2.20
CA GLU A 68 8.67 -4.79 1.69
C GLU A 68 9.13 -5.13 0.26
N LEU A 69 9.17 -6.40 -0.05
CA LEU A 69 9.58 -6.86 -1.38
C LEU A 69 8.54 -6.58 -2.46
N ASP A 70 7.27 -6.41 -2.07
CA ASP A 70 6.18 -6.05 -2.98
C ASP A 70 6.46 -4.68 -3.64
N LEU A 71 7.08 -3.74 -2.91
CA LEU A 71 7.50 -2.43 -3.42
C LEU A 71 8.40 -2.50 -4.64
N ILE A 72 9.25 -3.52 -4.69
CA ILE A 72 10.17 -3.76 -5.81
C ILE A 72 9.67 -4.84 -6.76
N GLY A 73 8.39 -5.21 -6.65
CA GLY A 73 7.73 -6.16 -7.54
C GLY A 73 8.06 -7.63 -7.27
N ILE A 74 8.63 -7.98 -6.11
CA ILE A 74 8.85 -9.38 -5.71
C ILE A 74 7.74 -9.81 -4.77
N VAL A 75 6.81 -10.62 -5.26
CA VAL A 75 5.59 -11.02 -4.56
C VAL A 75 5.58 -12.52 -4.21
N PRO A 76 4.88 -12.95 -3.14
CA PRO A 76 4.75 -14.38 -2.84
C PRO A 76 3.99 -15.13 -3.93
N HIS A 77 2.97 -14.52 -4.51
CA HIS A 77 2.15 -15.02 -5.62
C HIS A 77 1.62 -13.83 -6.44
N PRO A 78 1.12 -14.02 -7.68
CA PRO A 78 0.50 -12.94 -8.44
C PRO A 78 -0.61 -12.27 -7.62
N LYS A 79 -0.50 -10.97 -7.42
CA LYS A 79 -1.49 -10.18 -6.68
C LYS A 79 -2.45 -9.48 -7.65
N PRO A 80 -3.76 -9.51 -7.39
CA PRO A 80 -4.72 -8.73 -8.16
C PRO A 80 -4.77 -7.28 -7.68
N VAL A 81 -5.30 -6.39 -8.52
CA VAL A 81 -5.83 -5.10 -8.09
C VAL A 81 -7.29 -5.29 -7.70
N LEU A 82 -7.63 -4.98 -6.45
CA LEU A 82 -9.00 -5.00 -5.96
C LEU A 82 -9.57 -3.58 -6.02
N MET A 83 -10.75 -3.45 -6.60
CA MET A 83 -11.46 -2.19 -6.70
C MET A 83 -12.98 -2.39 -6.64
N GLY A 84 -13.71 -1.39 -6.17
CA GLY A 84 -15.15 -1.40 -6.06
C GLY A 84 -15.75 0.00 -6.14
N GLY A 85 -17.07 0.09 -6.01
CA GLY A 85 -17.79 1.36 -6.05
C GLY A 85 -18.16 1.81 -7.46
N GLY A 86 -17.96 3.08 -7.78
CA GLY A 86 -18.33 3.67 -9.07
C GLY A 86 -17.20 3.63 -10.11
N GLY A 87 -17.60 3.58 -11.38
CA GLY A 87 -16.68 3.65 -12.51
C GLY A 87 -16.97 2.62 -13.59
N GLN A 88 -16.67 3.00 -14.84
CA GLN A 88 -16.90 2.15 -16.01
C GLN A 88 -15.60 1.85 -16.73
N PHE A 89 -15.48 0.62 -17.21
CA PHE A 89 -14.30 0.13 -17.89
C PHE A 89 -14.66 -0.86 -19.00
N THR A 90 -13.70 -1.19 -19.84
CA THR A 90 -13.81 -2.30 -20.79
C THR A 90 -12.78 -3.37 -20.50
N LEU A 91 -13.16 -4.62 -20.76
CA LEU A 91 -12.27 -5.76 -20.87
C LEU A 91 -12.41 -6.32 -22.28
N ASN A 92 -11.35 -6.24 -23.08
CA ASN A 92 -11.36 -6.67 -24.47
C ASN A 92 -12.59 -6.15 -25.28
N GLY A 93 -12.96 -4.88 -25.05
CA GLY A 93 -14.10 -4.23 -25.73
C GLY A 93 -15.47 -4.42 -25.07
N ALA A 94 -15.63 -5.38 -24.15
CA ALA A 94 -16.85 -5.54 -23.38
C ALA A 94 -16.97 -4.45 -22.32
N LYS A 95 -18.06 -3.69 -22.32
CA LYS A 95 -18.31 -2.61 -21.34
C LYS A 95 -18.85 -3.18 -20.04
N LEU A 96 -18.26 -2.77 -18.94
CA LEU A 96 -18.61 -3.16 -17.58
C LEU A 96 -18.67 -1.93 -16.66
N SER A 97 -19.47 -2.03 -15.58
CA SER A 97 -19.48 -1.05 -14.48
C SER A 97 -19.07 -1.73 -13.19
N LEU A 98 -18.30 -1.04 -12.34
CA LEU A 98 -17.94 -1.54 -10.99
C LEU A 98 -19.18 -1.73 -10.13
N GLU A 99 -20.23 -0.95 -10.35
CA GLU A 99 -21.52 -1.07 -9.64
C GLU A 99 -22.19 -2.45 -9.76
N LEU A 100 -21.79 -3.25 -10.77
CA LEU A 100 -22.25 -4.65 -10.92
C LEU A 100 -21.61 -5.59 -9.88
N PHE A 101 -20.62 -5.14 -9.15
CA PHE A 101 -19.84 -5.94 -8.20
C PHE A 101 -19.94 -5.31 -6.80
N PRO A 102 -21.00 -5.56 -6.03
CA PRO A 102 -21.21 -4.92 -4.73
C PRO A 102 -20.09 -5.17 -3.71
N ASP A 103 -19.45 -6.34 -3.79
CA ASP A 103 -18.28 -6.69 -2.97
C ASP A 103 -16.94 -6.27 -3.60
N GLY A 104 -16.99 -5.51 -4.71
CA GLY A 104 -15.82 -5.17 -5.53
C GLY A 104 -15.41 -6.29 -6.48
N THR A 105 -14.35 -6.04 -7.25
CA THR A 105 -13.76 -7.02 -8.19
C THR A 105 -12.25 -7.06 -8.07
N ALA A 106 -11.68 -8.22 -8.39
CA ALA A 106 -10.24 -8.47 -8.37
C ALA A 106 -9.73 -8.75 -9.80
N LEU A 107 -8.88 -7.88 -10.32
CA LEU A 107 -8.30 -8.03 -11.65
C LEU A 107 -6.83 -8.43 -11.56
N TYR A 108 -6.51 -9.61 -12.02
CA TYR A 108 -5.14 -10.14 -12.08
C TYR A 108 -4.32 -9.48 -13.21
N PRO A 109 -2.99 -9.53 -13.17
CA PRO A 109 -2.10 -8.84 -14.11
C PRO A 109 -2.43 -9.06 -15.58
N GLU A 110 -2.77 -10.30 -16.00
CA GLU A 110 -3.12 -10.59 -17.39
C GLU A 110 -4.45 -9.93 -17.81
N THR A 111 -5.43 -9.87 -16.90
CA THR A 111 -6.70 -9.17 -17.16
C THR A 111 -6.48 -7.65 -17.23
N LEU A 112 -5.57 -7.12 -16.44
CA LEU A 112 -5.24 -5.67 -16.47
C LEU A 112 -4.61 -5.23 -17.79
N LYS A 113 -3.98 -6.12 -18.56
CA LYS A 113 -3.44 -5.79 -19.89
C LYS A 113 -4.53 -5.44 -20.92
N ILE A 114 -5.74 -5.96 -20.74
CA ILE A 114 -6.90 -5.70 -21.59
C ILE A 114 -7.94 -4.78 -20.95
N PHE A 115 -7.62 -4.24 -19.77
CA PHE A 115 -8.45 -3.31 -19.02
C PHE A 115 -8.25 -1.87 -19.52
N GLN A 116 -9.36 -1.14 -19.70
CA GLN A 116 -9.32 0.29 -20.03
C GLN A 116 -10.46 1.02 -19.33
N TRP A 117 -10.13 2.06 -18.58
CA TRP A 117 -11.13 2.99 -18.08
C TRP A 117 -11.87 3.68 -19.22
N THR A 118 -13.20 3.60 -19.25
CA THR A 118 -14.05 4.34 -20.19
C THR A 118 -14.63 5.59 -19.55
N HIS A 119 -15.12 5.48 -18.32
CA HIS A 119 -15.72 6.59 -17.60
C HIS A 119 -15.43 6.48 -16.10
N ILE A 120 -14.89 7.57 -15.54
CA ILE A 120 -14.64 7.71 -14.10
C ILE A 120 -15.44 8.94 -13.68
N ASN A 121 -16.68 8.73 -13.23
CA ASN A 121 -17.58 9.77 -12.77
C ASN A 121 -17.83 9.60 -11.28
N VAL A 122 -16.77 9.74 -10.51
CA VAL A 122 -16.80 9.66 -9.05
C VAL A 122 -16.36 11.00 -8.47
N GLU A 123 -16.80 11.29 -7.29
CA GLU A 123 -16.42 12.50 -6.53
C GLU A 123 -15.17 12.26 -5.70
N GLN A 124 -14.96 10.99 -5.33
CA GLN A 124 -13.89 10.62 -4.42
C GLN A 124 -13.22 9.32 -4.85
N ILE A 125 -11.94 9.21 -4.52
CA ILE A 125 -11.18 7.95 -4.57
C ILE A 125 -10.73 7.66 -3.15
N VAL A 126 -11.05 6.48 -2.66
CA VAL A 126 -10.67 6.03 -1.32
C VAL A 126 -9.73 4.83 -1.46
N MET A 127 -8.49 5.01 -1.06
CA MET A 127 -7.50 3.93 -0.99
C MET A 127 -7.47 3.37 0.43
N ILE A 128 -7.69 2.07 0.58
CA ILE A 128 -7.81 1.41 1.88
C ILE A 128 -6.74 0.34 2.02
N GLU A 129 -6.01 0.38 3.13
CA GLU A 129 -4.87 -0.49 3.36
C GLU A 129 -5.27 -1.91 3.72
N ASN A 130 -6.24 -2.08 4.63
CA ASN A 130 -6.63 -3.37 5.16
C ASN A 130 -7.79 -3.98 4.36
N LEU A 131 -7.73 -5.31 4.12
CA LEU A 131 -8.74 -6.01 3.31
C LEU A 131 -10.09 -6.06 4.02
N SER A 132 -10.12 -6.26 5.33
CA SER A 132 -11.36 -6.28 6.11
C SER A 132 -12.05 -4.93 6.05
N SER A 133 -11.28 -3.85 6.21
CA SER A 133 -11.77 -2.46 6.15
C SER A 133 -12.22 -2.07 4.73
N TYR A 134 -11.55 -2.59 3.68
CA TYR A 134 -12.01 -2.43 2.30
C TYR A 134 -13.41 -3.04 2.09
N HIS A 135 -13.64 -4.26 2.55
CA HIS A 135 -14.96 -4.89 2.47
C HIS A 135 -15.98 -4.23 3.40
N GLN A 136 -15.57 -3.77 4.60
CA GLN A 136 -16.41 -2.97 5.48
C GLN A 136 -16.90 -1.71 4.76
N TRP A 137 -15.99 -0.95 4.11
CA TRP A 137 -16.34 0.25 3.35
C TRP A 137 -17.39 -0.02 2.28
N LEU A 138 -17.17 -1.03 1.43
CA LEU A 138 -18.11 -1.38 0.37
C LEU A 138 -19.49 -1.78 0.92
N ARG A 139 -19.52 -2.57 1.99
CA ARG A 139 -20.75 -3.05 2.62
C ARG A 139 -21.54 -1.92 3.29
N VAL A 140 -20.85 -1.05 4.03
CA VAL A 140 -21.49 -0.01 4.84
C VAL A 140 -21.97 1.15 3.98
N ARG A 141 -21.12 1.62 3.05
CA ARG A 141 -21.38 2.83 2.27
C ARG A 141 -22.09 2.58 0.93
N GLN A 142 -21.99 1.37 0.38
CA GLN A 142 -22.48 1.07 -0.98
C GLN A 142 -22.08 2.15 -1.99
N PRO A 143 -20.77 2.42 -2.16
CA PRO A 143 -20.26 3.66 -2.75
C PRO A 143 -20.44 3.70 -4.27
N ILE A 144 -21.48 4.36 -4.77
CA ILE A 144 -21.72 4.55 -6.21
C ILE A 144 -20.89 5.74 -6.76
N ARG A 145 -20.66 6.76 -5.93
CA ARG A 145 -19.93 7.98 -6.30
C ARG A 145 -18.48 7.98 -5.84
N GLU A 146 -18.01 6.88 -5.36
CA GLU A 146 -16.64 6.68 -4.88
C GLU A 146 -15.98 5.54 -5.65
N LEU A 147 -14.71 5.68 -6.01
CA LEU A 147 -13.87 4.57 -6.45
C LEU A 147 -13.04 4.11 -5.25
N VAL A 148 -13.25 2.87 -4.84
CA VAL A 148 -12.56 2.28 -3.69
C VAL A 148 -11.48 1.34 -4.20
N ILE A 149 -10.25 1.50 -3.72
CA ILE A 149 -9.08 0.69 -4.13
C ILE A 149 -8.42 0.12 -2.88
N TYR A 150 -8.25 -1.18 -2.84
CA TYR A 150 -7.47 -1.85 -1.81
C TYR A 150 -5.98 -1.76 -2.13
N THR A 151 -5.17 -1.28 -1.19
CA THR A 151 -3.72 -1.13 -1.37
C THR A 151 -2.91 -2.30 -0.82
N GLY A 152 -3.36 -2.93 0.26
CA GLY A 152 -2.72 -4.10 0.85
C GLY A 152 -1.35 -3.82 1.45
N GLY A 153 -1.24 -2.72 2.19
CA GLY A 153 0.02 -2.19 2.69
C GLY A 153 0.77 -1.41 1.60
N PHE A 154 2.07 -1.61 1.47
CA PHE A 154 2.81 -1.00 0.36
C PHE A 154 2.31 -1.54 -0.99
N PRO A 155 1.99 -0.65 -1.95
CA PRO A 155 1.45 -1.08 -3.23
C PRO A 155 2.48 -1.89 -4.01
N HIS A 156 2.12 -3.10 -4.40
CA HIS A 156 2.95 -3.94 -5.27
C HIS A 156 3.07 -3.37 -6.69
N GLY A 157 4.04 -3.81 -7.48
CA GLY A 157 4.38 -3.20 -8.75
C GLY A 157 3.22 -3.09 -9.75
N VAL A 158 2.36 -4.12 -9.84
CA VAL A 158 1.17 -4.07 -10.71
C VAL A 158 0.17 -3.02 -10.23
N LEU A 159 -0.06 -2.89 -8.91
CA LEU A 159 -0.91 -1.84 -8.38
C LEU A 159 -0.33 -0.44 -8.64
N GLN A 160 0.99 -0.26 -8.48
CA GLN A 160 1.66 1.01 -8.81
C GLN A 160 1.46 1.40 -10.28
N LEU A 161 1.56 0.43 -11.21
CA LEU A 161 1.30 0.66 -12.63
C LEU A 161 -0.17 1.04 -12.88
N PHE A 162 -1.11 0.36 -12.24
CA PHE A 162 -2.53 0.65 -12.32
C PHE A 162 -2.84 2.06 -11.81
N LEU A 163 -2.34 2.45 -10.65
CA LEU A 163 -2.52 3.79 -10.07
C LEU A 163 -1.94 4.87 -10.98
N ARG A 164 -0.74 4.68 -11.54
CA ARG A 164 -0.17 5.63 -12.53
C ARG A 164 -1.06 5.80 -13.74
N GLY A 165 -1.63 4.72 -14.27
CA GLY A 165 -2.60 4.76 -15.36
C GLY A 165 -3.87 5.54 -14.99
N LEU A 166 -4.38 5.35 -13.77
CA LEU A 166 -5.51 6.07 -13.22
C LEU A 166 -5.21 7.58 -13.10
N TRP A 167 -4.08 7.94 -12.48
CA TRP A 167 -3.65 9.33 -12.32
C TRP A 167 -3.51 10.06 -13.66
N ASN A 168 -2.86 9.45 -14.63
CA ASN A 168 -2.75 10.01 -15.99
C ASN A 168 -4.12 10.25 -16.62
N ARG A 169 -5.06 9.33 -16.42
CA ARG A 169 -6.43 9.47 -16.93
C ARG A 169 -7.17 10.65 -16.29
N LEU A 170 -7.03 10.84 -14.98
CA LEU A 170 -7.66 11.92 -14.25
C LEU A 170 -7.07 13.29 -14.63
N GLN A 171 -5.75 13.40 -14.75
CA GLN A 171 -5.07 14.62 -15.16
C GLN A 171 -5.52 15.07 -16.55
N THR A 172 -5.64 14.15 -17.52
CA THR A 172 -6.07 14.50 -18.90
C THR A 172 -7.50 15.03 -18.96
N LYS A 173 -8.33 14.76 -17.93
CA LYS A 173 -9.72 15.21 -17.86
C LYS A 173 -9.93 16.45 -16.99
N ASN A 174 -8.87 17.00 -16.36
CA ASN A 174 -8.98 18.08 -15.36
C ASN A 174 -10.06 17.76 -14.30
N ALA A 175 -10.12 16.52 -13.85
CA ALA A 175 -11.15 16.07 -12.93
C ALA A 175 -10.90 16.67 -11.54
N SER A 176 -11.93 17.30 -10.96
CA SER A 176 -11.93 17.71 -9.55
C SER A 176 -12.39 16.52 -8.71
N ILE A 177 -11.45 15.70 -8.25
CA ILE A 177 -11.71 14.49 -7.47
C ILE A 177 -10.88 14.60 -6.19
N SER A 178 -11.52 14.38 -5.04
CA SER A 178 -10.83 14.25 -3.76
C SER A 178 -10.27 12.84 -3.60
N ILE A 179 -9.03 12.73 -3.14
CA ILE A 179 -8.36 11.44 -2.97
C ILE A 179 -8.04 11.26 -1.50
N PHE A 180 -8.45 10.13 -0.96
CA PHE A 180 -8.26 9.78 0.45
C PHE A 180 -7.48 8.48 0.56
N HIS A 181 -6.73 8.38 1.66
CA HIS A 181 -6.11 7.13 2.09
C HIS A 181 -6.48 6.83 3.54
N TRP A 182 -7.00 5.64 3.76
CA TRP A 182 -7.27 5.08 5.08
C TRP A 182 -6.28 3.94 5.31
N GLY A 183 -5.35 4.15 6.22
CA GLY A 183 -4.36 3.18 6.68
C GLY A 183 -4.46 2.99 8.19
N ASP A 184 -3.68 2.06 8.71
CA ASP A 184 -3.48 1.93 10.15
C ASP A 184 -2.84 3.20 10.72
N ILE A 185 -3.19 3.56 11.96
CA ILE A 185 -2.48 4.61 12.67
C ILE A 185 -1.32 3.98 13.43
N ASP A 186 -0.27 3.73 12.70
CA ASP A 186 1.03 3.32 13.23
C ASP A 186 2.17 3.89 12.36
N LEU A 187 3.42 3.54 12.68
CA LEU A 187 4.57 4.03 11.92
C LEU A 187 4.61 3.46 10.50
N GLY A 188 4.07 2.26 10.30
CA GLY A 188 3.97 1.60 9.00
C GLY A 188 2.94 2.29 8.10
N GLY A 189 1.72 2.50 8.60
CA GLY A 189 0.64 3.14 7.85
C GLY A 189 0.98 4.58 7.42
N ILE A 190 1.67 5.36 8.29
CA ILE A 190 2.20 6.69 7.92
C ILE A 190 3.20 6.58 6.76
N GLN A 191 4.06 5.57 6.74
CA GLN A 191 5.03 5.37 5.67
C GLN A 191 4.36 4.95 4.35
N ILE A 192 3.34 4.09 4.43
CA ILE A 192 2.54 3.68 3.27
C ILE A 192 1.83 4.89 2.66
N TYR A 193 1.19 5.73 3.49
CA TYR A 193 0.59 6.98 3.03
C TYR A 193 1.61 7.87 2.29
N ARG A 194 2.78 8.08 2.88
CA ARG A 194 3.83 8.91 2.28
C ARG A 194 4.36 8.34 0.96
N PHE A 195 4.44 7.02 0.87
CA PHE A 195 4.81 6.36 -0.37
C PHE A 195 3.77 6.60 -1.47
N LEU A 196 2.49 6.46 -1.15
CA LEU A 196 1.39 6.73 -2.08
C LEU A 196 1.36 8.20 -2.52
N GLN A 197 1.55 9.14 -1.59
CA GLN A 197 1.59 10.58 -1.88
C GLN A 197 2.75 10.96 -2.81
N ARG A 198 3.92 10.35 -2.65
CA ARG A 198 5.10 10.65 -3.48
C ARG A 198 4.85 10.43 -4.97
N ASP A 199 4.15 9.36 -5.31
CA ASP A 199 3.93 8.92 -6.70
C ASP A 199 2.57 9.42 -7.26
N CYS A 200 1.75 10.08 -6.44
CA CYS A 200 0.46 10.67 -6.82
C CYS A 200 0.64 12.15 -7.19
N PRO A 201 0.16 12.60 -8.35
CA PRO A 201 0.21 14.00 -8.76
C PRO A 201 -0.89 14.87 -8.12
N PHE A 202 -1.73 14.30 -7.27
CA PHE A 202 -2.80 14.95 -6.54
C PHE A 202 -2.51 14.88 -5.03
N ASP A 203 -3.10 15.80 -4.27
CA ASP A 203 -3.06 15.72 -2.82
C ASP A 203 -3.91 14.54 -2.33
N ILE A 204 -3.30 13.66 -1.57
CA ILE A 204 -3.98 12.58 -0.86
C ILE A 204 -4.27 13.09 0.55
N HIS A 205 -5.51 12.96 1.00
CA HIS A 205 -5.91 13.33 2.35
C HIS A 205 -5.93 12.09 3.24
N PRO A 206 -5.31 12.13 4.44
CA PRO A 206 -5.44 11.03 5.40
C PRO A 206 -6.88 10.96 5.90
N LEU A 207 -7.48 9.76 5.88
CA LEU A 207 -8.84 9.52 6.34
C LEU A 207 -8.79 8.69 7.62
N PHE A 208 -9.38 9.18 8.69
CA PHE A 208 -9.31 8.57 10.04
C PHE A 208 -7.88 8.39 10.59
N MET A 209 -6.88 8.99 9.97
CA MET A 209 -5.49 8.90 10.40
C MET A 209 -5.08 10.18 11.13
N ASP A 210 -5.79 10.52 12.19
CA ASP A 210 -5.59 11.72 13.00
C ASP A 210 -5.53 11.42 14.50
N GLU A 211 -5.14 12.43 15.29
CA GLU A 211 -5.01 12.31 16.74
C GLU A 211 -6.33 11.98 17.42
N GLY A 212 -7.44 12.59 16.98
CA GLY A 212 -8.76 12.36 17.56
C GLY A 212 -9.19 10.91 17.42
N THR A 213 -9.07 10.36 16.22
CA THR A 213 -9.35 8.95 15.92
C THR A 213 -8.44 8.02 16.73
N LEU A 214 -7.13 8.32 16.80
CA LEU A 214 -6.19 7.54 17.59
C LEU A 214 -6.55 7.52 19.08
N ARG A 215 -6.92 8.67 19.66
CA ARG A 215 -7.30 8.74 21.08
C ARG A 215 -8.61 8.03 21.38
N GLN A 216 -9.53 8.02 20.42
CA GLN A 216 -10.87 7.42 20.60
C GLN A 216 -10.85 5.90 20.49
N PHE A 217 -10.09 5.34 19.56
CA PHE A 217 -10.12 3.92 19.21
C PHE A 217 -8.78 3.19 19.39
N GLY A 218 -7.70 3.93 19.64
CA GLY A 218 -6.36 3.36 19.71
C GLY A 218 -6.12 2.50 20.94
N GLU A 219 -5.21 1.54 20.80
CA GLU A 219 -4.70 0.70 21.88
C GLU A 219 -3.21 0.92 22.12
N VAL A 220 -2.75 0.67 23.36
CA VAL A 220 -1.33 0.76 23.69
C VAL A 220 -0.56 -0.38 23.02
N CYS A 221 0.48 -0.03 22.27
CA CYS A 221 1.39 -1.00 21.67
C CYS A 221 2.02 -1.86 22.76
N ARG A 222 1.72 -3.17 22.76
CA ARG A 222 2.20 -4.12 23.78
C ARG A 222 3.56 -4.71 23.45
N GLU A 223 3.91 -4.70 22.16
CA GLU A 223 5.18 -5.22 21.67
C GLU A 223 6.25 -4.13 21.68
N GLN A 224 7.26 -4.29 22.52
CA GLN A 224 8.39 -3.34 22.62
C GLN A 224 7.96 -1.86 22.74
N PRO A 225 7.12 -1.47 23.73
CA PRO A 225 6.49 -0.16 23.82
C PRO A 225 7.51 0.99 23.85
N ASP A 226 8.63 0.83 24.53
CA ASP A 226 9.67 1.86 24.60
C ASP A 226 10.37 2.08 23.25
N ARG A 227 10.60 1.01 22.51
CA ARG A 227 11.17 1.09 21.17
C ARG A 227 10.21 1.77 20.18
N TYR A 228 8.92 1.49 20.27
CA TYR A 228 7.90 2.11 19.46
C TYR A 228 7.84 3.63 19.71
N ARG A 229 7.79 4.03 21.00
CA ARG A 229 7.82 5.45 21.38
C ARG A 229 9.09 6.17 20.93
N GLN A 230 10.26 5.49 21.08
CA GLN A 230 11.52 6.06 20.63
C GLN A 230 11.52 6.32 19.12
N LYS A 231 11.04 5.38 18.31
CA LYS A 231 10.94 5.55 16.87
C LYS A 231 9.98 6.68 16.47
N ALA A 232 8.84 6.80 17.14
CA ALA A 232 7.94 7.94 16.92
C ALA A 232 8.65 9.27 17.22
N ASN A 233 9.43 9.35 18.32
CA ASN A 233 10.25 10.51 18.65
C ASN A 233 11.34 10.80 17.60
N ASP A 234 11.99 9.77 17.07
CA ASP A 234 13.01 9.94 16.03
C ASP A 234 12.41 10.55 14.76
N LEU A 235 11.18 10.16 14.39
CA LEU A 235 10.46 10.73 13.24
C LEU A 235 10.08 12.20 13.45
N LEU A 236 9.79 12.63 14.66
CA LEU A 236 9.51 14.03 14.99
C LEU A 236 10.68 14.97 14.66
N GLN A 237 11.91 14.47 14.63
CA GLN A 237 13.09 15.26 14.27
C GLN A 237 13.24 15.49 12.76
N SER A 238 12.42 14.83 11.94
CA SER A 238 12.50 14.91 10.49
C SER A 238 11.45 15.85 9.92
N GLU A 239 11.88 16.92 9.24
CA GLU A 239 11.00 17.87 8.55
C GLU A 239 10.05 17.16 7.55
N SER A 240 10.46 16.03 7.04
CA SER A 240 9.66 15.26 6.09
C SER A 240 8.39 14.64 6.71
N TYR A 241 8.24 14.71 8.04
CA TYR A 241 7.05 14.27 8.79
C TYR A 241 6.28 15.41 9.44
N ALA A 242 6.53 16.68 9.05
CA ALA A 242 5.91 17.85 9.65
C ALA A 242 4.36 17.76 9.73
N ASN A 243 3.72 17.26 8.68
CA ASN A 243 2.26 17.09 8.64
C ASN A 243 1.73 16.03 9.62
N TRP A 244 2.62 15.21 10.19
CA TRP A 244 2.30 14.12 11.11
C TRP A 244 2.72 14.42 12.54
N HIS A 245 3.27 15.63 12.83
CA HIS A 245 3.86 15.93 14.13
C HIS A 245 2.88 15.71 15.29
N VAL A 246 1.64 16.21 15.20
CA VAL A 246 0.64 16.05 16.26
C VAL A 246 0.35 14.58 16.55
N LEU A 247 0.18 13.78 15.50
CA LEU A 247 -0.07 12.35 15.60
C LEU A 247 1.14 11.61 16.19
N LEU A 248 2.34 11.86 15.64
CA LEU A 248 3.59 11.25 16.11
C LEU A 248 3.92 11.62 17.56
N GLU A 249 3.64 12.85 17.97
CA GLU A 249 3.80 13.29 19.36
C GLU A 249 2.88 12.49 20.30
N THR A 250 1.61 12.32 19.92
CA THR A 250 0.67 11.50 20.67
C THR A 250 1.14 10.05 20.75
N MET A 251 1.59 9.45 19.63
CA MET A 251 2.14 8.09 19.61
C MET A 251 3.37 7.96 20.51
N ALA A 252 4.28 8.94 20.48
CA ALA A 252 5.48 8.96 21.32
C ALA A 252 5.16 9.05 22.83
N GLN A 253 4.21 9.90 23.19
CA GLN A 253 3.82 10.11 24.58
C GLN A 253 3.01 8.94 25.15
N THR A 254 2.05 8.43 24.39
CA THR A 254 1.07 7.45 24.87
C THR A 254 1.44 6.00 24.51
N GLY A 255 2.16 5.78 23.41
CA GLY A 255 2.39 4.48 22.83
C GLY A 255 1.14 3.89 22.14
N LEU A 256 0.14 4.72 21.83
CA LEU A 256 -1.06 4.30 21.12
C LEU A 256 -0.77 4.00 19.65
N ARG A 257 -1.45 3.00 19.14
CA ARG A 257 -1.60 2.66 17.72
C ARG A 257 -3.04 2.28 17.45
N LEU A 258 -3.46 2.23 16.19
CA LEU A 258 -4.81 1.83 15.81
C LEU A 258 -4.77 0.99 14.54
N GLU A 259 -5.30 -0.22 14.62
CA GLU A 259 -5.61 -1.07 13.47
C GLU A 259 -6.93 -0.60 12.86
N GLN A 260 -7.04 -0.55 11.54
CA GLN A 260 -8.25 -0.06 10.85
C GLN A 260 -9.53 -0.77 11.28
N GLU A 261 -9.46 -2.08 11.58
CA GLU A 261 -10.61 -2.89 11.98
C GLU A 261 -11.24 -2.48 13.32
N ALA A 262 -10.56 -1.68 14.12
CA ALA A 262 -11.11 -1.16 15.36
C ALA A 262 -12.12 -0.02 15.13
N ILE A 263 -12.19 0.54 13.92
CA ILE A 263 -13.14 1.61 13.58
C ILE A 263 -14.52 0.99 13.27
N PRO A 264 -15.58 1.35 14.04
CA PRO A 264 -16.90 0.73 13.89
C PRO A 264 -17.63 1.20 12.63
N ASP A 265 -18.62 0.40 12.20
CA ASP A 265 -19.44 0.64 11.00
C ASP A 265 -20.12 2.02 11.01
N GLU A 266 -20.63 2.46 12.15
CA GLU A 266 -21.32 3.75 12.31
C GLU A 266 -20.38 4.92 11.98
N PHE A 267 -19.12 4.81 12.39
CA PHE A 267 -18.13 5.85 12.14
C PHE A 267 -17.75 5.91 10.66
N VAL A 268 -17.64 4.76 10.01
CA VAL A 268 -17.38 4.67 8.55
C VAL A 268 -18.58 5.21 7.76
N GLN A 269 -19.81 5.01 8.23
CA GLN A 269 -21.03 5.43 7.55
C GLN A 269 -21.19 6.95 7.51
N GLU A 270 -20.78 7.65 8.58
CA GLU A 270 -21.01 9.10 8.77
C GLU A 270 -19.96 9.99 8.07
N VAL A 271 -18.91 9.41 7.50
CA VAL A 271 -17.85 10.17 6.83
C VAL A 271 -18.32 10.67 5.46
N PHE A 272 -18.03 11.95 5.11
CA PHE A 272 -18.48 12.76 3.95
C PHE A 272 -19.93 13.23 3.96
#